data_5493e016907dd492f17599ad30c1fb71
#
_entry.id   5493e016907dd492f17599ad30c1fb71
#
_cell.length_a   1.000
_cell.length_b   1.000
_cell.length_c   1.000
_cell.angle_alpha   90.00
_cell.angle_beta   90.00
_cell.angle_gamma   90.00
#
_symmetry.space_group_name_H-M   'P 1'
#
loop_
_entity.id
_entity.type
_entity.pdbx_description
1 polymer ?
#
loop_
_entity_poly.entity_id
_entity_poly.type
_entity_poly.pdbx_seq_one_letter_code
_entity_poly.pdbx_strand_id
1 'polypeptide(L)'
;MITAQVEPYQSCLPELNAIYPAHWEELALNKDKVPLNPMQEVYDALDAAGELMLVTLRQSGELVGYFLGFVKPSLHYRDCLTLTMDIYYTVASVRGGTAGLRLFRAVEREAKRRGVQRMFLGSK
;
A
#
# COMPACT_ATOMS: atom_id res chain seq x y z
N MET A 1 5.63 -3.06 -20.15
CA MET A 1 4.40 -2.35 -19.77
C MET A 1 4.18 -2.48 -18.28
N ILE A 2 3.79 -1.40 -17.63
CA ILE A 2 3.49 -1.39 -16.20
C ILE A 2 2.00 -1.65 -15.99
N THR A 3 1.67 -2.58 -15.11
CA THR A 3 0.28 -2.90 -14.77
C THR A 3 0.04 -2.67 -13.28
N ALA A 4 -1.20 -2.29 -12.93
CA ALA A 4 -1.62 -2.12 -11.55
C ALA A 4 -2.73 -3.14 -11.25
N GLN A 5 -2.63 -3.85 -10.14
CA GLN A 5 -3.59 -4.88 -9.75
C GLN A 5 -3.67 -5.06 -8.25
N VAL A 6 -4.82 -5.53 -7.79
CA VAL A 6 -4.98 -5.95 -6.40
C VAL A 6 -4.39 -7.34 -6.25
N GLU A 7 -3.58 -7.54 -5.22
CA GLU A 7 -2.96 -8.85 -4.96
C GLU A 7 -3.10 -9.21 -3.47
N PRO A 8 -3.14 -10.51 -3.15
CA PRO A 8 -3.17 -10.94 -1.76
C PRO A 8 -1.87 -10.57 -1.04
N TYR A 9 -2.00 -10.01 0.15
CA TYR A 9 -0.84 -9.55 0.92
C TYR A 9 0.16 -10.67 1.20
N GLN A 10 -0.32 -11.82 1.68
CA GLN A 10 0.59 -12.91 2.08
C GLN A 10 1.40 -13.45 0.91
N SER A 11 0.81 -13.51 -0.28
CA SER A 11 1.52 -14.01 -1.46
C SER A 11 2.61 -13.05 -1.96
N CYS A 12 2.49 -11.76 -1.62
CA CYS A 12 3.46 -10.74 -2.03
C CYS A 12 4.48 -10.42 -0.94
N LEU A 13 4.31 -10.96 0.27
CA LEU A 13 5.14 -10.59 1.40
C LEU A 13 6.64 -10.78 1.17
N PRO A 14 7.12 -11.87 0.53
CA PRO A 14 8.55 -11.98 0.24
C PRO A 14 9.09 -10.86 -0.63
N GLU A 15 8.31 -10.44 -1.65
CA GLU A 15 8.71 -9.34 -2.52
C GLU A 15 8.67 -7.99 -1.81
N LEU A 16 7.65 -7.79 -0.96
CA LEU A 16 7.54 -6.58 -0.15
C LEU A 16 8.73 -6.47 0.81
N ASN A 17 9.08 -7.54 1.48
CA ASN A 17 10.22 -7.55 2.40
C ASN A 17 11.54 -7.27 1.66
N ALA A 18 11.63 -7.63 0.40
CA ALA A 18 12.82 -7.33 -0.40
C ALA A 18 12.90 -5.86 -0.82
N ILE A 19 11.75 -5.18 -1.01
CA ILE A 19 11.72 -3.79 -1.47
C ILE A 19 11.69 -2.78 -0.31
N TYR A 20 11.24 -3.16 0.87
CA TYR A 20 11.14 -2.27 2.03
C TYR A 20 12.46 -1.56 2.39
N PRO A 21 13.62 -2.22 2.37
CA PRO A 21 14.86 -1.53 2.69
C PRO A 21 15.16 -0.35 1.77
N ALA A 22 14.90 -0.49 0.47
CA ALA A 22 15.09 0.61 -0.49
C ALA A 22 14.12 1.75 -0.22
N HIS A 23 12.86 1.43 0.08
CA HIS A 23 11.85 2.41 0.43
C HIS A 23 12.24 3.17 1.71
N TRP A 24 12.63 2.44 2.75
CA TRP A 24 13.06 3.02 4.01
C TRP A 24 14.26 3.94 3.82
N GLU A 25 15.24 3.51 3.04
CA GLU A 25 16.46 4.30 2.77
C GLU A 25 16.14 5.63 2.12
N GLU A 26 15.17 5.66 1.19
CA GLU A 26 14.80 6.89 0.49
C GLU A 26 13.93 7.83 1.31
N LEU A 27 12.92 7.30 2.00
CA LEU A 27 11.82 8.10 2.52
C LEU A 27 11.75 8.20 4.04
N ALA A 28 12.44 7.34 4.77
CA ALA A 28 12.35 7.34 6.22
C ALA A 28 12.98 8.57 6.83
N LEU A 29 12.32 9.08 7.87
CA LEU A 29 12.84 10.17 8.68
C LEU A 29 13.48 9.59 9.93
N ASN A 30 14.53 10.24 10.45
CA ASN A 30 15.19 9.82 11.69
C ASN A 30 15.64 8.35 11.66
N LYS A 31 16.33 7.94 10.61
CA LYS A 31 16.76 6.55 10.40
C LYS A 31 17.57 5.97 11.57
N ASP A 32 18.33 6.82 12.24
CA ASP A 32 19.18 6.44 13.37
C ASP A 32 18.38 6.22 14.64
N LYS A 33 17.18 6.80 14.74
CA LYS A 33 16.32 6.71 15.92
C LYS A 33 15.10 5.83 15.72
N VAL A 34 14.65 5.71 14.47
CA VAL A 34 13.43 4.97 14.12
C VAL A 34 13.80 3.93 13.05
N PRO A 35 14.27 2.76 13.47
CA PRO A 35 14.65 1.70 12.53
C PRO A 35 13.44 1.11 11.83
N LEU A 36 13.68 0.52 10.66
CA LEU A 36 12.66 -0.24 9.94
C LEU A 36 12.34 -1.51 10.72
N ASN A 37 11.14 -1.55 11.28
CA ASN A 37 10.69 -2.69 12.08
C ASN A 37 9.16 -2.80 11.97
N PRO A 38 8.64 -3.34 10.85
CA PRO A 38 7.20 -3.44 10.65
C PRO A 38 6.54 -4.33 11.71
N MET A 39 5.33 -3.92 12.10
CA MET A 39 4.51 -4.70 13.04
C MET A 39 3.80 -5.81 12.27
N GLN A 40 4.53 -6.86 11.94
CA GLN A 40 4.03 -7.94 11.09
C GLN A 40 2.76 -8.58 11.64
N GLU A 41 2.68 -8.75 12.95
CA GLU A 41 1.50 -9.34 13.61
C GLU A 41 0.24 -8.51 13.39
N VAL A 42 0.37 -7.17 13.28
CA VAL A 42 -0.76 -6.29 13.00
C VAL A 42 -1.20 -6.42 11.54
N TYR A 43 -0.24 -6.47 10.62
CA TYR A 43 -0.56 -6.68 9.21
C TYR A 43 -1.25 -8.03 8.99
N ASP A 44 -0.75 -9.07 9.63
CA ASP A 44 -1.36 -10.39 9.52
C ASP A 44 -2.79 -10.41 10.05
N ALA A 45 -3.05 -9.72 11.16
CA ALA A 45 -4.38 -9.62 11.74
C ALA A 45 -5.33 -8.85 10.82
N LEU A 46 -4.86 -7.73 10.25
CA LEU A 46 -5.66 -6.94 9.30
C LEU A 46 -5.98 -7.77 8.05
N ASP A 47 -5.01 -8.51 7.56
CA ASP A 47 -5.19 -9.36 6.38
C ASP A 47 -6.21 -10.49 6.66
N ALA A 48 -6.07 -11.15 7.81
CA ALA A 48 -6.99 -12.21 8.22
C ALA A 48 -8.43 -11.69 8.38
N ALA A 49 -8.59 -10.44 8.80
CA ALA A 49 -9.91 -9.82 8.94
C ALA A 49 -10.47 -9.29 7.61
N GLY A 50 -9.71 -9.40 6.51
CA GLY A 50 -10.12 -8.87 5.21
C GLY A 50 -10.09 -7.35 5.14
N GLU A 51 -9.33 -6.70 6.02
CA GLU A 51 -9.27 -5.25 6.13
C GLU A 51 -8.05 -4.65 5.43
N LEU A 52 -7.12 -5.46 4.96
CA LEU A 52 -5.93 -4.97 4.30
C LEU A 52 -6.16 -4.84 2.80
N MET A 53 -5.63 -3.76 2.21
CA MET A 53 -5.69 -3.55 0.76
C MET A 53 -4.28 -3.39 0.22
N LEU A 54 -3.86 -4.30 -0.64
CA LEU A 54 -2.59 -4.23 -1.34
C LEU A 54 -2.86 -4.07 -2.83
N VAL A 55 -2.32 -3.00 -3.42
CA VAL A 55 -2.33 -2.80 -4.86
C VAL A 55 -0.88 -2.72 -5.31
N THR A 56 -0.53 -3.50 -6.32
CA THR A 56 0.85 -3.58 -6.80
C THR A 56 0.98 -2.97 -8.18
N LEU A 57 2.18 -2.48 -8.47
CA LEU A 57 2.61 -2.14 -9.82
C LEU A 57 3.66 -3.17 -10.22
N ARG A 58 3.47 -3.76 -11.41
CA ARG A 58 4.42 -4.72 -11.94
C ARG A 58 4.87 -4.33 -13.33
N GLN A 59 6.14 -4.57 -13.59
CA GLN A 59 6.72 -4.40 -14.92
C GLN A 59 7.39 -5.71 -15.29
N SER A 60 6.87 -6.37 -16.33
CA SER A 60 7.36 -7.69 -16.75
C SER A 60 7.36 -8.70 -15.59
N GLY A 61 6.32 -8.66 -14.76
CA GLY A 61 6.15 -9.53 -13.61
C GLY A 61 6.87 -9.10 -12.34
N GLU A 62 7.74 -8.11 -12.44
CA GLU A 62 8.54 -7.64 -11.30
C GLU A 62 7.81 -6.55 -10.52
N LEU A 63 7.86 -6.62 -9.20
CA LEU A 63 7.25 -5.60 -8.34
C LEU A 63 8.07 -4.31 -8.42
N VAL A 64 7.44 -3.24 -8.93
CA VAL A 64 8.09 -1.94 -9.08
C VAL A 64 7.39 -0.84 -8.28
N GLY A 65 6.32 -1.16 -7.59
CA GLY A 65 5.63 -0.22 -6.72
C GLY A 65 4.48 -0.90 -6.00
N TYR A 66 3.98 -0.25 -4.98
CA TYR A 66 2.86 -0.80 -4.21
C TYR A 66 2.16 0.30 -3.41
N PHE A 67 0.92 0.02 -3.07
CA PHE A 67 0.11 0.78 -2.12
C PHE A 67 -0.40 -0.22 -1.09
N LEU A 68 -0.20 0.08 0.17
CA LEU A 68 -0.70 -0.73 1.27
C LEU A 68 -1.52 0.16 2.18
N GLY A 69 -2.77 -0.23 2.43
CA GLY A 69 -3.66 0.49 3.29
C GLY A 69 -4.63 -0.45 3.99
N PHE A 70 -5.47 0.10 4.86
CA PHE A 70 -6.46 -0.70 5.54
C PHE A 70 -7.82 -0.04 5.51
N VAL A 71 -8.86 -0.88 5.43
CA VAL A 71 -10.26 -0.46 5.30
C VAL A 71 -10.97 -0.83 6.59
N LYS A 72 -11.46 0.19 7.31
CA LYS A 72 -12.16 0.00 8.59
C LYS A 72 -13.31 0.99 8.70
N PRO A 73 -14.32 0.70 9.53
CA PRO A 73 -15.31 1.70 9.86
C PRO A 73 -14.67 2.90 10.54
N SER A 74 -15.21 4.09 10.26
CA SER A 74 -14.76 5.31 10.94
C SER A 74 -15.11 5.24 12.43
N LEU A 75 -14.23 5.74 13.28
CA LEU A 75 -14.48 5.76 14.73
C LEU A 75 -15.71 6.57 15.08
N HIS A 76 -15.96 7.68 14.36
CA HIS A 76 -17.11 8.54 14.63
C HIS A 76 -18.36 8.13 13.85
N TYR A 77 -18.20 7.36 12.78
CA TYR A 77 -19.31 7.02 11.86
C TYR A 77 -19.21 5.53 11.53
N ARG A 78 -19.83 4.74 12.39
CA ARG A 78 -19.74 3.26 12.30
C ARG A 78 -20.10 2.70 10.93
N ASP A 79 -21.06 3.32 10.25
CA ASP A 79 -21.52 2.83 8.94
C ASP A 79 -20.72 3.41 7.76
N CYS A 80 -19.66 4.16 8.05
CA CYS A 80 -18.80 4.74 7.02
C CYS A 80 -17.49 3.99 6.96
N LEU A 81 -17.24 3.27 5.85
CA LEU A 81 -15.97 2.60 5.62
C LEU A 81 -14.93 3.62 5.16
N THR A 82 -13.77 3.56 5.76
CA THR A 82 -12.64 4.46 5.49
C THR A 82 -11.43 3.66 5.07
N LEU A 83 -10.79 4.06 3.96
CA LEU A 83 -9.47 3.56 3.57
C LEU A 83 -8.41 4.52 4.12
N THR A 84 -7.50 3.98 4.91
CA THR A 84 -6.34 4.74 5.41
C THR A 84 -5.09 4.20 4.76
N MET A 85 -4.34 5.09 4.12
CA MET A 85 -3.05 4.72 3.53
C MET A 85 -2.03 4.51 4.64
N ASP A 86 -1.40 3.35 4.63
CA ASP A 86 -0.24 3.08 5.48
C ASP A 86 1.03 3.52 4.77
N ILE A 87 1.24 3.02 3.55
CA ILE A 87 2.48 3.25 2.83
C ILE A 87 2.24 3.08 1.32
N TYR A 88 2.94 3.88 0.50
CA TYR A 88 3.04 3.61 -0.94
C TYR A 88 4.45 3.93 -1.41
N TYR A 89 4.85 3.28 -2.50
CA TYR A 89 6.20 3.45 -3.04
C TYR A 89 6.24 3.04 -4.51
N THR A 90 7.05 3.76 -5.28
CA THR A 90 7.43 3.35 -6.63
C THR A 90 8.95 3.43 -6.74
N VAL A 91 9.57 2.42 -7.36
CA VAL A 91 11.02 2.46 -7.55
C VAL A 91 11.40 3.62 -8.48
N ALA A 92 12.62 4.15 -8.30
CA ALA A 92 13.06 5.35 -9.02
C ALA A 92 12.96 5.21 -10.53
N SER A 93 13.21 4.03 -11.08
CA SER A 93 13.23 3.80 -12.52
C SER A 93 11.88 3.99 -13.21
N VAL A 94 10.76 3.92 -12.46
CA VAL A 94 9.42 4.08 -13.03
C VAL A 94 8.78 5.42 -12.69
N ARG A 95 9.47 6.27 -11.95
CA ARG A 95 8.97 7.61 -11.62
C ARG A 95 9.07 8.55 -12.82
N GLY A 96 8.26 9.59 -12.80
CA GLY A 96 8.23 10.58 -13.86
C GLY A 96 7.29 10.27 -15.01
N GLY A 97 6.67 9.08 -15.02
CA GLY A 97 5.67 8.68 -15.99
C GLY A 97 4.28 8.59 -15.35
N THR A 98 3.45 7.68 -15.84
CA THR A 98 2.08 7.50 -15.37
C THR A 98 1.92 6.41 -14.32
N ALA A 99 3.02 5.83 -13.83
CA ALA A 99 2.97 4.70 -12.91
C ALA A 99 2.20 5.02 -11.62
N GLY A 100 2.51 6.16 -11.00
CA GLY A 100 1.80 6.59 -9.79
C GLY A 100 0.32 6.80 -10.01
N LEU A 101 -0.04 7.40 -11.15
CA LEU A 101 -1.44 7.61 -11.51
C LEU A 101 -2.16 6.27 -11.70
N ARG A 102 -1.53 5.30 -12.35
CA ARG A 102 -2.10 3.96 -12.53
C ARG A 102 -2.32 3.28 -11.19
N LEU A 103 -1.37 3.43 -10.28
CA LEU A 103 -1.47 2.86 -8.93
C LEU A 103 -2.68 3.43 -8.20
N PHE A 104 -2.80 4.75 -8.12
CA PHE A 104 -3.89 5.39 -7.38
C PHE A 104 -5.25 5.20 -8.05
N ARG A 105 -5.31 5.10 -9.37
CA ARG A 105 -6.56 4.74 -10.04
C ARG A 105 -7.02 3.34 -9.68
N ALA A 106 -6.09 2.39 -9.57
CA ALA A 106 -6.42 1.03 -9.15
C ALA A 106 -6.87 1.01 -7.68
N VAL A 107 -6.23 1.79 -6.81
CA VAL A 107 -6.64 1.96 -5.42
C VAL A 107 -8.08 2.48 -5.35
N GLU A 108 -8.38 3.51 -6.12
CA GLU A 108 -9.72 4.11 -6.14
C GLU A 108 -10.78 3.12 -6.59
N ARG A 109 -10.50 2.36 -7.66
CA ARG A 109 -11.43 1.33 -8.15
C ARG A 109 -11.70 0.27 -7.08
N GLU A 110 -10.66 -0.22 -6.43
CA GLU A 110 -10.81 -1.24 -5.40
C GLU A 110 -11.54 -0.68 -4.17
N ALA A 111 -11.25 0.55 -3.79
CA ALA A 111 -11.95 1.21 -2.68
C ALA A 111 -13.45 1.29 -2.96
N LYS A 112 -13.82 1.70 -4.16
CA LYS A 112 -15.24 1.77 -4.57
C LYS A 112 -15.89 0.37 -4.54
N ARG A 113 -15.17 -0.64 -5.04
CA ARG A 113 -15.66 -2.02 -5.02
C ARG A 113 -15.95 -2.51 -3.60
N ARG A 114 -15.14 -2.10 -2.63
CA ARG A 114 -15.31 -2.48 -1.22
C ARG A 114 -16.31 -1.63 -0.46
N GLY A 115 -16.87 -0.61 -1.08
CA GLY A 115 -17.84 0.28 -0.43
C GLY A 115 -17.21 1.37 0.43
N VAL A 116 -15.95 1.70 0.16
CA VAL A 116 -15.25 2.77 0.88
C VAL A 116 -15.88 4.12 0.54
N GLN A 117 -16.16 4.93 1.56
CA GLN A 117 -16.78 6.26 1.42
C GLN A 117 -15.78 7.39 1.62
N ARG A 118 -14.72 7.15 2.38
CA ARG A 118 -13.67 8.14 2.64
C ARG A 118 -12.30 7.52 2.48
N MET A 119 -11.36 8.31 1.97
CA MET A 119 -9.97 7.89 1.81
C MET A 119 -9.07 8.92 2.48
N PHE A 120 -8.18 8.46 3.35
CA PHE A 120 -7.15 9.29 3.94
C PHE A 120 -5.80 8.89 3.38
N LEU A 121 -5.24 9.76 2.53
CA LEU A 121 -3.95 9.57 1.88
C LEU A 121 -3.01 10.64 2.40
N GLY A 122 -1.81 10.22 2.80
CA GLY A 122 -0.80 11.14 3.27
C GLY A 122 0.49 11.01 2.50
N SER A 123 1.44 11.89 2.76
CA SER A 123 2.79 11.79 2.21
C SER A 123 3.79 12.20 3.27
N LYS A 124 4.97 11.66 3.14
CA LYS A 124 6.09 12.04 4.02
C LYS A 124 6.85 13.20 3.44
#